data_1d080d45d6e6d43997f404ca83dc34d2
#
_entry.id   1d080d45d6e6d43997f404ca83dc34d2
#
_cell.length_a   1.000
_cell.length_b   1.000
_cell.length_c   1.000
_cell.angle_alpha   90.00
_cell.angle_beta   90.00
_cell.angle_gamma   90.00
#
_symmetry.space_group_name_H-M   'P 1'
#
loop_
_entity.id
_entity.type
_entity.pdbx_description
1 polymer ?
#
loop_
_entity_poly.entity_id
_entity_poly.type
_entity_poly.pdbx_seq_one_letter_code
_entity_poly.pdbx_strand_id
1 'polypeptide(L)'
;MHRLIPAGCVMAVSLLMPVLTAQEKAADNPAVQKLNRDIPRHKDFLKRIEQSKGEGDVIFLGDSITHGWEGQKAWQEHFGSFKPVNLGIGGDQTGHVLWRITEGHELDQLKPKAAVIMIGTNNTGMHSAQQIAGGIKAIVEELKRQKPDIKILVLGVFPRGGSGDAERSMEQITEGIKPINEELKKEKPDIKHLNALVRTLEQQKGTIPAAKLNKKIPEINEIIAKLDDGKTVFYKDIGKEFKDQNGGLPGEIMPDYLHLSAKGYDIWGNAIKADIEKLIKLGDRE
;
A
#
# COMPACT_ATOMS: atom_id res chain seq x y z
N MET A 1 9.38 39.95 -75.63
CA MET A 1 9.75 38.53 -75.27
C MET A 1 9.98 38.55 -73.77
N HIS A 2 8.94 38.14 -73.00
CA HIS A 2 9.00 38.01 -71.57
C HIS A 2 9.08 36.52 -71.22
N ARG A 3 10.17 36.12 -70.61
CA ARG A 3 10.32 34.75 -70.09
C ARG A 3 9.80 34.71 -68.66
N LEU A 4 8.80 33.84 -68.45
CA LEU A 4 8.26 33.44 -67.17
C LEU A 4 9.19 32.44 -66.52
N ILE A 5 9.55 32.68 -65.25
CA ILE A 5 10.28 31.75 -64.37
C ILE A 5 9.24 30.90 -63.62
N PRO A 6 9.36 29.55 -63.58
CA PRO A 6 8.42 28.75 -62.85
C PRO A 6 8.71 28.78 -61.34
N ALA A 7 7.64 28.91 -60.58
CA ALA A 7 7.66 28.86 -59.11
C ALA A 7 8.06 27.44 -58.59
N GLY A 8 9.12 27.43 -57.80
CA GLY A 8 9.59 26.21 -57.13
C GLY A 8 8.60 25.72 -56.05
N CYS A 9 8.23 24.47 -56.16
CA CYS A 9 7.41 23.78 -55.18
C CYS A 9 8.27 23.47 -53.94
N VAL A 10 8.02 24.18 -52.83
CA VAL A 10 8.63 23.86 -51.54
C VAL A 10 7.84 22.67 -50.96
N MET A 11 8.41 21.49 -51.02
CA MET A 11 7.92 20.34 -50.24
C MET A 11 8.23 20.56 -48.78
N ALA A 12 7.18 20.82 -48.00
CA ALA A 12 7.25 20.77 -46.55
C ALA A 12 7.32 19.26 -46.13
N VAL A 13 8.52 18.86 -45.73
CA VAL A 13 8.70 17.53 -45.08
C VAL A 13 8.22 17.71 -43.66
N SER A 14 6.97 17.30 -43.39
CA SER A 14 6.45 17.13 -42.04
C SER A 14 7.16 15.95 -41.37
N LEU A 15 8.09 16.25 -40.47
CA LEU A 15 8.63 15.26 -39.54
C LEU A 15 7.52 14.82 -38.60
N LEU A 16 6.85 13.71 -38.96
CA LEU A 16 6.00 12.96 -38.03
C LEU A 16 6.94 12.34 -36.98
N MET A 17 7.12 13.00 -35.85
CA MET A 17 7.60 12.32 -34.64
C MET A 17 6.50 11.34 -34.20
N PRO A 18 6.80 10.04 -34.06
CA PRO A 18 5.82 9.12 -33.51
C PRO A 18 5.49 9.55 -32.07
N VAL A 19 4.23 9.92 -31.85
CA VAL A 19 3.70 10.09 -30.48
C VAL A 19 3.63 8.68 -29.91
N LEU A 20 4.56 8.30 -29.02
CA LEU A 20 4.47 7.04 -28.27
C LEU A 20 3.08 6.97 -27.65
N THR A 21 2.37 5.90 -27.90
CA THR A 21 1.05 5.67 -27.33
C THR A 21 1.16 5.55 -25.80
N ALA A 22 0.10 5.86 -25.08
CA ALA A 22 0.07 5.70 -23.60
C ALA A 22 0.38 4.24 -23.19
N GLN A 23 0.11 3.30 -24.06
CA GLN A 23 0.33 1.87 -23.86
C GLN A 23 1.81 1.47 -23.99
N GLU A 24 2.56 2.07 -24.94
CA GLU A 24 4.02 1.88 -25.08
C GLU A 24 4.77 2.49 -23.89
N LYS A 25 4.33 3.68 -23.39
CA LYS A 25 4.88 4.29 -22.17
C LYS A 25 4.60 3.47 -20.90
N ALA A 26 3.51 2.69 -20.86
CA ALA A 26 3.19 1.81 -19.75
C ALA A 26 4.09 0.56 -19.75
N ALA A 27 4.43 0.02 -20.92
CA ALA A 27 5.30 -1.16 -21.06
C ALA A 27 6.73 -0.91 -20.54
N ASP A 28 7.21 0.34 -20.61
CA ASP A 28 8.55 0.73 -20.12
C ASP A 28 8.58 1.09 -18.63
N ASN A 29 7.45 1.05 -17.91
CA ASN A 29 7.43 1.37 -16.49
C ASN A 29 7.93 0.18 -15.65
N PRO A 30 9.10 0.28 -14.97
CA PRO A 30 9.65 -0.81 -14.18
C PRO A 30 8.75 -1.22 -13.00
N ALA A 31 7.89 -0.35 -12.51
CA ALA A 31 6.96 -0.66 -11.42
C ALA A 31 5.77 -1.54 -11.85
N VAL A 32 5.59 -1.80 -13.17
CA VAL A 32 4.61 -2.79 -13.68
C VAL A 32 5.27 -4.10 -14.10
N GLN A 33 6.60 -4.22 -14.02
CA GLN A 33 7.27 -5.49 -14.24
C GLN A 33 6.86 -6.48 -13.16
N LYS A 34 6.39 -7.65 -13.59
CA LYS A 34 5.99 -8.72 -12.67
C LYS A 34 7.22 -9.31 -11.99
N LEU A 35 7.26 -9.20 -10.67
CA LEU A 35 8.33 -9.70 -9.85
C LEU A 35 7.88 -10.98 -9.15
N ASN A 36 8.50 -12.10 -9.48
CA ASN A 36 8.16 -13.39 -8.88
C ASN A 36 8.13 -13.31 -7.35
N ARG A 37 7.08 -13.86 -6.76
CA ARG A 37 6.85 -13.88 -5.30
C ARG A 37 6.45 -15.27 -4.80
N ASP A 38 6.92 -16.33 -5.45
CA ASP A 38 6.69 -17.73 -5.05
C ASP A 38 7.48 -18.10 -3.78
N ILE A 39 7.05 -17.55 -2.66
CA ILE A 39 7.62 -17.72 -1.32
C ILE A 39 6.67 -18.49 -0.41
N PRO A 40 7.11 -19.01 0.75
CA PRO A 40 6.27 -19.78 1.67
C PRO A 40 4.95 -19.10 2.03
N ARG A 41 4.95 -17.78 2.26
CA ARG A 41 3.72 -17.02 2.59
C ARG A 41 2.73 -16.99 1.44
N HIS A 42 3.20 -16.85 0.19
CA HIS A 42 2.33 -16.94 -0.98
C HIS A 42 1.69 -18.32 -1.08
N LYS A 43 2.49 -19.39 -0.91
CA LYS A 43 1.98 -20.78 -0.90
C LYS A 43 0.96 -21.04 0.21
N ASP A 44 1.18 -20.43 1.38
CA ASP A 44 0.23 -20.48 2.48
C ASP A 44 -1.10 -19.78 2.14
N PHE A 45 -1.06 -18.66 1.41
CA PHE A 45 -2.28 -18.04 0.91
C PHE A 45 -3.08 -18.97 -0.01
N LEU A 46 -2.43 -19.57 -1.00
CA LEU A 46 -3.10 -20.51 -1.92
C LEU A 46 -3.74 -21.68 -1.15
N LYS A 47 -3.02 -22.24 -0.19
CA LYS A 47 -3.55 -23.31 0.67
C LYS A 47 -4.76 -22.88 1.50
N ARG A 48 -4.69 -21.69 2.12
CA ARG A 48 -5.82 -21.15 2.92
C ARG A 48 -7.03 -20.83 2.05
N ILE A 49 -6.83 -20.29 0.87
CA ILE A 49 -7.89 -20.02 -0.11
C ILE A 49 -8.56 -21.33 -0.56
N GLU A 50 -7.78 -22.35 -0.86
CA GLU A 50 -8.30 -23.68 -1.20
C GLU A 50 -9.11 -24.28 -0.05
N GLN A 51 -8.58 -24.26 1.18
CA GLN A 51 -9.25 -24.78 2.37
C GLN A 51 -10.56 -24.05 2.69
N SER A 52 -10.63 -22.74 2.47
CA SER A 52 -11.84 -21.95 2.62
C SER A 52 -12.79 -22.05 1.43
N LYS A 53 -12.43 -22.82 0.39
CA LYS A 53 -13.18 -22.92 -0.87
C LYS A 53 -13.40 -21.54 -1.53
N GLY A 54 -12.43 -20.66 -1.38
CA GLY A 54 -12.47 -19.30 -1.92
C GLY A 54 -13.40 -18.35 -1.18
N GLU A 55 -13.83 -18.68 0.05
CA GLU A 55 -14.61 -17.74 0.85
C GLU A 55 -13.82 -16.46 1.16
N GLY A 56 -14.48 -15.33 1.01
CA GLY A 56 -13.95 -14.00 1.30
C GLY A 56 -14.73 -12.92 0.57
N ASP A 57 -15.41 -12.05 1.31
CA ASP A 57 -16.19 -10.95 0.71
C ASP A 57 -15.29 -9.73 0.41
N VAL A 58 -14.21 -9.54 1.17
CA VAL A 58 -13.25 -8.47 0.95
C VAL A 58 -11.80 -8.97 1.02
N ILE A 59 -11.00 -8.62 0.04
CA ILE A 59 -9.56 -8.89 0.02
C ILE A 59 -8.76 -7.63 0.31
N PHE A 60 -7.65 -7.77 1.03
CA PHE A 60 -6.70 -6.70 1.31
C PHE A 60 -5.38 -7.03 0.64
N LEU A 61 -5.01 -6.28 -0.39
CA LEU A 61 -3.77 -6.40 -1.15
C LEU A 61 -2.77 -5.34 -0.71
N GLY A 62 -1.54 -5.76 -0.41
CA GLY A 62 -0.50 -4.82 0.01
C GLY A 62 0.79 -5.48 0.45
N ASP A 63 1.59 -4.72 1.16
CA ASP A 63 2.92 -5.08 1.66
C ASP A 63 2.94 -5.46 3.16
N SER A 64 4.05 -5.13 3.86
CA SER A 64 4.21 -5.39 5.30
C SER A 64 3.16 -4.68 6.17
N ILE A 65 2.68 -3.52 5.74
CA ILE A 65 1.69 -2.74 6.49
C ILE A 65 0.33 -3.46 6.42
N THR A 66 -0.04 -4.01 5.27
CA THR A 66 -1.24 -4.87 5.13
C THR A 66 -1.03 -6.22 5.83
N HIS A 67 0.16 -6.84 5.69
CA HIS A 67 0.51 -8.07 6.41
C HIS A 67 0.31 -7.91 7.92
N GLY A 68 0.72 -6.79 8.47
CA GLY A 68 0.68 -6.52 9.90
C GLY A 68 -0.71 -6.47 10.53
N TRP A 69 -1.79 -6.56 9.76
CA TRP A 69 -3.12 -6.81 10.29
C TRP A 69 -3.25 -8.18 10.98
N GLU A 70 -2.39 -9.15 10.62
CA GLU A 70 -2.35 -10.44 11.30
C GLU A 70 -1.95 -10.26 12.77
N GLY A 71 -2.76 -10.86 13.65
CA GLY A 71 -2.57 -10.71 15.10
C GLY A 71 -3.11 -9.41 15.70
N GLN A 72 -3.63 -8.47 14.90
CA GLN A 72 -4.30 -7.29 15.42
C GLN A 72 -5.74 -7.62 15.83
N LYS A 73 -6.07 -7.35 17.08
CA LYS A 73 -7.44 -7.49 17.59
C LYS A 73 -8.43 -6.65 16.77
N ALA A 74 -8.01 -5.44 16.38
CA ALA A 74 -8.75 -4.53 15.54
C ALA A 74 -9.17 -5.13 14.17
N TRP A 75 -8.42 -6.12 13.62
CA TRP A 75 -8.81 -6.82 12.39
C TRP A 75 -10.18 -7.48 12.49
N GLN A 76 -10.36 -8.27 13.55
CA GLN A 76 -11.63 -8.94 13.77
C GLN A 76 -12.74 -7.96 14.18
N GLU A 77 -12.42 -6.94 14.97
CA GLU A 77 -13.38 -5.94 15.45
C GLU A 77 -13.92 -5.06 14.32
N HIS A 78 -13.07 -4.68 13.36
CA HIS A 78 -13.50 -3.82 12.25
C HIS A 78 -14.03 -4.60 11.06
N PHE A 79 -13.42 -5.74 10.72
CA PHE A 79 -13.65 -6.40 9.44
C PHE A 79 -14.20 -7.82 9.53
N GLY A 80 -14.22 -8.45 10.71
CA GLY A 80 -14.59 -9.85 10.88
C GLY A 80 -15.96 -10.23 10.27
N SER A 81 -16.93 -9.31 10.32
CA SER A 81 -18.25 -9.51 9.71
C SER A 81 -18.26 -9.55 8.17
N PHE A 82 -17.19 -9.11 7.53
CA PHE A 82 -17.03 -9.04 6.07
C PHE A 82 -16.23 -10.19 5.49
N LYS A 83 -15.95 -11.23 6.27
CA LYS A 83 -15.08 -12.37 5.86
C LYS A 83 -13.80 -11.89 5.16
N PRO A 84 -12.95 -11.10 5.82
CA PRO A 84 -11.80 -10.46 5.18
C PRO A 84 -10.68 -11.46 4.92
N VAL A 85 -10.01 -11.33 3.76
CA VAL A 85 -8.83 -12.11 3.40
C VAL A 85 -7.63 -11.17 3.34
N ASN A 86 -6.65 -11.38 4.23
CA ASN A 86 -5.41 -10.62 4.22
C ASN A 86 -4.41 -11.26 3.26
N LEU A 87 -4.11 -10.57 2.17
CA LEU A 87 -3.12 -10.94 1.16
C LEU A 87 -1.90 -9.99 1.19
N GLY A 88 -1.55 -9.46 2.37
CA GLY A 88 -0.36 -8.65 2.56
C GLY A 88 0.91 -9.48 2.70
N ILE A 89 1.99 -9.10 2.00
CA ILE A 89 3.31 -9.72 2.12
C ILE A 89 4.38 -8.66 2.38
N GLY A 90 5.16 -8.85 3.45
CA GLY A 90 6.24 -7.93 3.80
C GLY A 90 7.23 -7.72 2.67
N GLY A 91 7.59 -6.46 2.40
CA GLY A 91 8.52 -6.08 1.36
C GLY A 91 7.95 -6.02 -0.06
N ASP A 92 6.66 -6.32 -0.26
CA ASP A 92 6.07 -6.27 -1.60
C ASP A 92 6.12 -4.87 -2.21
N GLN A 93 6.44 -4.86 -3.48
CA GLN A 93 6.30 -3.76 -4.42
C GLN A 93 5.10 -4.00 -5.33
N THR A 94 4.72 -3.01 -6.10
CA THR A 94 3.63 -3.13 -7.08
C THR A 94 3.80 -4.32 -8.04
N GLY A 95 5.03 -4.57 -8.52
CA GLY A 95 5.35 -5.71 -9.39
C GLY A 95 5.16 -7.07 -8.73
N HIS A 96 5.41 -7.20 -7.42
CA HIS A 96 5.14 -8.44 -6.68
C HIS A 96 3.64 -8.70 -6.58
N VAL A 97 2.84 -7.68 -6.25
CA VAL A 97 1.37 -7.81 -6.21
C VAL A 97 0.83 -8.18 -7.58
N LEU A 98 1.30 -7.54 -8.67
CA LEU A 98 0.91 -7.90 -10.03
C LEU A 98 1.21 -9.36 -10.36
N TRP A 99 2.39 -9.85 -10.01
CA TRP A 99 2.75 -11.26 -10.21
C TRP A 99 1.81 -12.18 -9.42
N ARG A 100 1.54 -11.88 -8.14
CA ARG A 100 0.72 -12.72 -7.27
C ARG A 100 -0.72 -12.86 -7.77
N ILE A 101 -1.32 -11.77 -8.25
CA ILE A 101 -2.70 -11.78 -8.76
C ILE A 101 -2.82 -12.26 -10.21
N THR A 102 -1.69 -12.52 -10.92
CA THR A 102 -1.66 -13.07 -12.29
C THR A 102 -1.02 -14.46 -12.30
N GLU A 103 0.30 -14.53 -12.40
CA GLU A 103 1.07 -15.78 -12.48
C GLU A 103 1.07 -16.55 -11.14
N GLY A 104 0.83 -15.86 -10.03
CA GLY A 104 0.71 -16.45 -8.69
C GLY A 104 -0.67 -17.03 -8.36
N HIS A 105 -1.68 -16.80 -9.21
CA HIS A 105 -3.02 -17.42 -9.10
C HIS A 105 -3.79 -17.14 -7.80
N GLU A 106 -3.45 -16.09 -7.03
CA GLU A 106 -4.09 -15.79 -5.74
C GLU A 106 -5.59 -15.49 -5.84
N LEU A 107 -6.05 -15.03 -7.02
CA LEU A 107 -7.44 -14.65 -7.21
C LEU A 107 -8.32 -15.76 -7.81
N ASP A 108 -7.74 -16.85 -8.31
CA ASP A 108 -8.46 -17.81 -9.17
C ASP A 108 -9.71 -18.38 -8.49
N GLN A 109 -9.60 -18.77 -7.23
CA GLN A 109 -10.71 -19.35 -6.47
C GLN A 109 -11.53 -18.33 -5.68
N LEU A 110 -11.01 -17.11 -5.45
CA LEU A 110 -11.68 -16.06 -4.69
C LEU A 110 -12.78 -15.38 -5.51
N LYS A 111 -13.87 -15.03 -4.84
CA LYS A 111 -14.99 -14.27 -5.42
C LYS A 111 -15.29 -13.04 -4.56
N PRO A 112 -14.32 -12.14 -4.36
CA PRO A 112 -14.51 -10.99 -3.49
C PRO A 112 -15.47 -9.97 -4.11
N LYS A 113 -16.32 -9.38 -3.27
CA LYS A 113 -17.17 -8.24 -3.63
C LYS A 113 -16.38 -6.94 -3.61
N ALA A 114 -15.37 -6.86 -2.74
CA ALA A 114 -14.53 -5.68 -2.60
C ALA A 114 -13.04 -6.04 -2.48
N ALA A 115 -12.18 -5.12 -2.91
CA ALA A 115 -10.75 -5.13 -2.67
C ALA A 115 -10.29 -3.82 -2.03
N VAL A 116 -9.42 -3.90 -1.04
CA VAL A 116 -8.69 -2.76 -0.46
C VAL A 116 -7.25 -2.88 -0.91
N ILE A 117 -6.72 -1.83 -1.54
CA ILE A 117 -5.33 -1.79 -2.03
C ILE A 117 -4.57 -0.72 -1.25
N MET A 118 -3.48 -1.12 -0.59
CA MET A 118 -2.49 -0.20 -0.02
C MET A 118 -1.09 -0.74 -0.31
N ILE A 119 -0.42 -0.17 -1.32
CA ILE A 119 0.87 -0.62 -1.85
C ILE A 119 1.66 0.55 -2.43
N GLY A 120 2.97 0.43 -2.51
CA GLY A 120 3.85 1.39 -3.18
C GLY A 120 4.95 1.97 -2.29
N THR A 121 4.85 1.82 -0.96
CA THR A 121 5.86 2.34 -0.03
C THR A 121 7.25 1.76 -0.30
N ASN A 122 7.35 0.46 -0.63
CA ASN A 122 8.62 -0.21 -0.92
C ASN A 122 9.21 0.14 -2.30
N ASN A 123 8.42 0.76 -3.16
CA ASN A 123 8.90 1.28 -4.44
C ASN A 123 9.58 2.65 -4.30
N THR A 124 9.35 3.39 -3.20
CA THR A 124 9.75 4.81 -3.09
C THR A 124 11.25 5.05 -3.20
N GLY A 125 12.08 4.08 -2.86
CA GLY A 125 13.54 4.16 -2.97
C GLY A 125 14.07 4.04 -4.41
N MET A 126 13.31 3.39 -5.31
CA MET A 126 13.80 2.99 -6.64
C MET A 126 13.02 3.60 -7.80
N HIS A 127 11.76 3.97 -7.60
CA HIS A 127 10.86 4.41 -8.66
C HIS A 127 10.40 5.85 -8.44
N SER A 128 10.04 6.54 -9.53
CA SER A 128 9.38 7.85 -9.47
C SER A 128 7.94 7.73 -8.98
N ALA A 129 7.33 8.83 -8.56
CA ALA A 129 5.92 8.85 -8.17
C ALA A 129 5.01 8.39 -9.31
N GLN A 130 5.28 8.82 -10.55
CA GLN A 130 4.55 8.42 -11.74
C GLN A 130 4.66 6.92 -12.02
N GLN A 131 5.86 6.34 -11.84
CA GLN A 131 6.08 4.91 -12.01
C GLN A 131 5.30 4.10 -10.98
N ILE A 132 5.35 4.50 -9.70
CA ILE A 132 4.63 3.84 -8.61
C ILE A 132 3.12 3.93 -8.84
N ALA A 133 2.61 5.09 -9.16
CA ALA A 133 1.19 5.29 -9.48
C ALA A 133 0.74 4.44 -10.68
N GLY A 134 1.60 4.32 -11.71
CA GLY A 134 1.39 3.41 -12.85
C GLY A 134 1.31 1.94 -12.43
N GLY A 135 2.15 1.51 -11.48
CA GLY A 135 2.11 0.18 -10.91
C GLY A 135 0.81 -0.09 -10.14
N ILE A 136 0.36 0.87 -9.34
CA ILE A 136 -0.93 0.77 -8.61
C ILE A 136 -2.09 0.73 -9.60
N LYS A 137 -2.08 1.57 -10.65
CA LYS A 137 -3.07 1.54 -11.71
C LYS A 137 -3.13 0.16 -12.38
N ALA A 138 -1.99 -0.44 -12.70
CA ALA A 138 -1.94 -1.75 -13.34
C ALA A 138 -2.58 -2.86 -12.46
N ILE A 139 -2.40 -2.79 -11.13
CA ILE A 139 -3.08 -3.69 -10.18
C ILE A 139 -4.60 -3.50 -10.24
N VAL A 140 -5.08 -2.26 -10.24
CA VAL A 140 -6.51 -1.93 -10.36
C VAL A 140 -7.10 -2.46 -11.66
N GLU A 141 -6.43 -2.24 -12.80
CA GLU A 141 -6.87 -2.72 -14.12
C GLU A 141 -6.94 -4.25 -14.17
N GLU A 142 -5.95 -4.91 -13.58
CA GLU A 142 -5.92 -6.37 -13.53
C GLU A 142 -7.03 -6.95 -12.63
N LEU A 143 -7.33 -6.34 -11.50
CA LEU A 143 -8.47 -6.72 -10.66
C LEU A 143 -9.80 -6.58 -11.42
N LYS A 144 -10.00 -5.46 -12.11
CA LYS A 144 -11.20 -5.22 -12.95
C LYS A 144 -11.32 -6.25 -14.07
N ARG A 145 -10.20 -6.64 -14.67
CA ARG A 145 -10.18 -7.64 -15.75
C ARG A 145 -10.57 -9.03 -15.24
N GLN A 146 -10.06 -9.44 -14.07
CA GLN A 146 -10.33 -10.78 -13.51
C GLN A 146 -11.66 -10.88 -12.80
N LYS A 147 -12.09 -9.79 -12.16
CA LYS A 147 -13.29 -9.71 -11.33
C LYS A 147 -14.11 -8.47 -11.75
N PRO A 148 -14.89 -8.53 -12.83
CA PRO A 148 -15.56 -7.36 -13.40
C PRO A 148 -16.49 -6.62 -12.43
N ASP A 149 -17.13 -7.35 -11.52
CA ASP A 149 -18.11 -6.81 -10.56
C ASP A 149 -17.48 -6.26 -9.27
N ILE A 150 -16.15 -6.46 -9.08
CA ILE A 150 -15.45 -6.06 -7.86
C ILE A 150 -15.50 -4.54 -7.65
N LYS A 151 -15.71 -4.13 -6.42
CA LYS A 151 -15.55 -2.72 -6.01
C LYS A 151 -14.17 -2.55 -5.35
N ILE A 152 -13.43 -1.54 -5.74
CA ILE A 152 -12.02 -1.38 -5.34
C ILE A 152 -11.86 -0.10 -4.54
N LEU A 153 -11.35 -0.20 -3.31
CA LEU A 153 -10.89 0.93 -2.51
C LEU A 153 -9.38 1.04 -2.62
N VAL A 154 -8.90 2.04 -3.33
CA VAL A 154 -7.48 2.39 -3.37
C VAL A 154 -7.20 3.36 -2.23
N LEU A 155 -6.35 2.97 -1.30
CA LEU A 155 -5.89 3.86 -0.25
C LEU A 155 -4.67 4.65 -0.71
N GLY A 156 -4.58 5.90 -0.29
CA GLY A 156 -3.32 6.63 -0.38
C GLY A 156 -2.20 5.87 0.31
N VAL A 157 -1.00 5.89 -0.25
CA VAL A 157 0.20 5.36 0.41
C VAL A 157 0.39 6.13 1.71
N PHE A 158 0.58 5.41 2.81
CA PHE A 158 0.66 6.03 4.14
C PHE A 158 1.92 6.88 4.31
N PRO A 159 1.85 7.95 5.09
CA PRO A 159 3.02 8.75 5.40
C PRO A 159 4.07 7.89 6.11
N ARG A 160 5.33 8.17 5.85
CA ARG A 160 6.46 7.49 6.50
C ARG A 160 7.64 8.44 6.67
N GLY A 161 8.58 8.07 7.54
CA GLY A 161 9.87 8.72 7.64
C GLY A 161 10.66 8.66 6.34
N GLY A 162 11.61 9.56 6.18
CA GLY A 162 12.58 9.52 5.10
C GLY A 162 13.56 8.35 5.24
N SER A 163 14.38 8.10 4.22
CA SER A 163 15.45 7.11 4.29
C SER A 163 16.42 7.44 5.45
N GLY A 164 16.72 6.45 6.28
CA GLY A 164 17.57 6.58 7.48
C GLY A 164 16.84 6.94 8.77
N ASP A 165 15.57 7.41 8.75
CA ASP A 165 14.82 7.66 9.98
C ASP A 165 14.30 6.34 10.58
N ALA A 166 13.91 5.38 9.73
CA ALA A 166 13.51 4.05 10.19
C ALA A 166 14.68 3.27 10.82
N GLU A 167 15.89 3.35 10.25
CA GLU A 167 17.08 2.72 10.81
C GLU A 167 17.44 3.28 12.19
N ARG A 168 17.45 4.63 12.33
CA ARG A 168 17.69 5.28 13.63
C ARG A 168 16.61 4.96 14.65
N SER A 169 15.36 4.86 14.23
CA SER A 169 14.27 4.47 15.11
C SER A 169 14.40 3.03 15.56
N MET A 170 14.78 2.11 14.67
CA MET A 170 15.03 0.71 15.02
C MET A 170 16.21 0.56 15.97
N GLU A 171 17.28 1.35 15.80
CA GLU A 171 18.40 1.38 16.72
C GLU A 171 17.97 1.85 18.11
N GLN A 172 17.21 2.94 18.19
CA GLN A 172 16.66 3.46 19.46
C GLN A 172 15.73 2.46 20.15
N ILE A 173 14.86 1.78 19.41
CA ILE A 173 13.98 0.73 19.93
C ILE A 173 14.81 -0.44 20.44
N THR A 174 15.83 -0.87 19.69
CA THR A 174 16.71 -1.97 20.08
C THR A 174 17.47 -1.65 21.35
N GLU A 175 18.02 -0.45 21.48
CA GLU A 175 18.67 0.00 22.72
C GLU A 175 17.68 0.08 23.89
N GLY A 176 16.48 0.60 23.66
CA GLY A 176 15.43 0.74 24.69
C GLY A 176 14.87 -0.61 25.17
N ILE A 177 14.92 -1.66 24.34
CA ILE A 177 14.48 -3.02 24.74
C ILE A 177 15.53 -3.75 25.57
N LYS A 178 16.82 -3.42 25.46
CA LYS A 178 17.89 -4.10 26.22
C LYS A 178 17.62 -4.17 27.72
N PRO A 179 17.27 -3.07 28.43
CA PRO A 179 16.99 -3.11 29.87
C PRO A 179 15.78 -4.00 30.21
N ILE A 180 14.75 -4.04 29.32
CA ILE A 180 13.58 -4.90 29.48
C ILE A 180 13.99 -6.37 29.40
N ASN A 181 14.80 -6.73 28.43
CA ASN A 181 15.30 -8.09 28.25
C ASN A 181 16.19 -8.53 29.43
N GLU A 182 17.01 -7.63 29.96
CA GLU A 182 17.83 -7.94 31.13
C GLU A 182 16.98 -8.14 32.40
N GLU A 183 15.91 -7.35 32.58
CA GLU A 183 14.98 -7.54 33.68
C GLU A 183 14.25 -8.88 33.59
N LEU A 184 13.81 -9.26 32.37
CA LEU A 184 13.12 -10.52 32.12
C LEU A 184 13.97 -11.78 32.34
N LYS A 185 15.31 -11.67 32.26
CA LYS A 185 16.24 -12.78 32.55
C LYS A 185 16.40 -13.10 34.03
N LYS A 186 15.93 -12.22 34.94
CA LYS A 186 16.03 -12.45 36.39
C LYS A 186 15.10 -13.59 36.79
N GLU A 187 15.50 -14.36 37.80
CA GLU A 187 14.69 -15.46 38.35
C GLU A 187 13.31 -14.97 38.86
N LYS A 188 13.24 -13.75 39.34
CA LYS A 188 11.99 -13.05 39.76
C LYS A 188 12.00 -11.64 39.18
N PRO A 189 11.49 -11.44 37.96
CA PRO A 189 11.39 -10.12 37.35
C PRO A 189 10.49 -9.19 38.17
N ASP A 190 10.93 -7.95 38.35
CA ASP A 190 10.10 -6.91 38.97
C ASP A 190 9.11 -6.33 37.97
N ILE A 191 7.84 -6.71 38.07
CA ILE A 191 6.77 -6.27 37.20
C ILE A 191 6.59 -4.74 37.21
N LYS A 192 6.78 -4.11 38.38
CA LYS A 192 6.67 -2.65 38.50
C LYS A 192 7.81 -1.95 37.75
N HIS A 193 9.02 -2.50 37.85
CA HIS A 193 10.18 -2.00 37.12
C HIS A 193 10.03 -2.23 35.61
N LEU A 194 9.58 -3.43 35.17
CA LEU A 194 9.27 -3.72 33.79
C LEU A 194 8.26 -2.74 33.20
N ASN A 195 7.17 -2.48 33.90
CA ASN A 195 6.16 -1.51 33.46
C ASN A 195 6.74 -0.09 33.35
N ALA A 196 7.67 0.30 34.23
CA ALA A 196 8.35 1.58 34.14
C ALA A 196 9.26 1.66 32.92
N LEU A 197 10.03 0.60 32.63
CA LEU A 197 10.90 0.51 31.45
C LEU A 197 10.09 0.56 30.14
N VAL A 198 8.96 -0.15 30.08
CA VAL A 198 8.06 -0.11 28.92
C VAL A 198 7.51 1.30 28.72
N ARG A 199 7.04 1.96 29.78
CA ARG A 199 6.57 3.36 29.68
C ARG A 199 7.67 4.31 29.22
N THR A 200 8.90 4.14 29.71
CA THR A 200 10.04 4.94 29.25
C THR A 200 10.31 4.74 27.77
N LEU A 201 10.28 3.49 27.28
CA LEU A 201 10.43 3.18 25.86
C LEU A 201 9.30 3.80 25.02
N GLU A 202 8.06 3.76 25.52
CA GLU A 202 6.91 4.40 24.85
C GLU A 202 7.04 5.93 24.80
N GLN A 203 7.55 6.56 25.86
CA GLN A 203 7.79 8.01 25.90
C GLN A 203 8.95 8.47 25.03
N GLN A 204 9.92 7.58 24.74
CA GLN A 204 11.03 7.87 23.84
C GLN A 204 10.63 7.86 22.36
N LYS A 205 9.42 7.38 22.03
CA LYS A 205 8.86 7.43 20.69
C LYS A 205 8.57 8.88 20.31
N GLY A 206 9.58 9.56 19.79
CA GLY A 206 9.44 10.93 19.31
C GLY A 206 8.46 11.06 18.14
N THR A 207 8.23 12.30 17.72
CA THR A 207 7.49 12.61 16.49
C THR A 207 8.48 12.98 15.40
N ILE A 208 8.40 12.36 14.22
CA ILE A 208 9.10 12.87 13.05
C ILE A 208 8.38 14.12 12.55
N PRO A 209 9.07 15.28 12.44
CA PRO A 209 8.49 16.49 11.87
C PRO A 209 8.04 16.28 10.41
N ALA A 210 6.96 16.97 10.02
CA ALA A 210 6.42 16.93 8.65
C ALA A 210 7.49 17.11 7.56
N ALA A 211 8.48 17.99 7.79
CA ALA A 211 9.56 18.26 6.84
C ALA A 211 10.48 17.06 6.53
N LYS A 212 10.51 16.06 7.44
CA LYS A 212 11.31 14.83 7.28
C LYS A 212 10.51 13.66 6.71
N LEU A 213 9.22 13.80 6.49
CA LEU A 213 8.42 12.75 5.86
C LEU A 213 8.83 12.56 4.40
N ASN A 214 8.61 11.36 3.89
CA ASN A 214 8.89 11.03 2.49
C ASN A 214 8.05 11.89 1.56
N LYS A 215 8.71 12.78 0.80
CA LYS A 215 8.06 13.78 -0.06
C LYS A 215 7.42 13.18 -1.32
N LYS A 216 7.81 11.97 -1.72
CA LYS A 216 7.27 11.29 -2.90
C LYS A 216 5.84 10.77 -2.66
N ILE A 217 5.50 10.47 -1.42
CA ILE A 217 4.18 9.92 -1.09
C ILE A 217 3.02 10.86 -1.44
N PRO A 218 3.03 12.15 -1.09
CA PRO A 218 1.98 13.07 -1.52
C PRO A 218 1.81 13.13 -3.04
N GLU A 219 2.91 13.11 -3.79
CA GLU A 219 2.88 13.10 -5.26
C GLU A 219 2.24 11.82 -5.82
N ILE A 220 2.58 10.64 -5.26
CA ILE A 220 1.93 9.38 -5.60
C ILE A 220 0.43 9.48 -5.36
N ASN A 221 0.04 9.95 -4.17
CA ASN A 221 -1.34 10.01 -3.72
C ASN A 221 -2.18 10.97 -4.60
N GLU A 222 -1.62 12.09 -5.03
CA GLU A 222 -2.26 13.01 -5.97
C GLU A 222 -2.55 12.34 -7.34
N ILE A 223 -1.63 11.49 -7.81
CA ILE A 223 -1.80 10.79 -9.09
C ILE A 223 -2.83 9.68 -8.96
N ILE A 224 -2.73 8.82 -7.93
CA ILE A 224 -3.65 7.69 -7.77
C ILE A 224 -5.07 8.11 -7.36
N ALA A 225 -5.25 9.28 -6.77
CA ALA A 225 -6.57 9.83 -6.49
C ALA A 225 -7.43 9.98 -7.78
N LYS A 226 -6.79 10.16 -8.93
CA LYS A 226 -7.47 10.24 -10.24
C LYS A 226 -7.97 8.88 -10.76
N LEU A 227 -7.68 7.78 -10.06
CA LEU A 227 -8.23 6.46 -10.38
C LEU A 227 -9.68 6.31 -9.90
N ASP A 228 -10.13 7.17 -8.97
CA ASP A 228 -11.52 7.21 -8.51
C ASP A 228 -12.45 7.51 -9.68
N ASP A 229 -13.33 6.55 -10.01
CA ASP A 229 -14.34 6.70 -11.06
C ASP A 229 -15.78 6.81 -10.49
N GLY A 230 -15.92 6.75 -9.18
CA GLY A 230 -17.18 6.83 -8.46
C GLY A 230 -18.13 5.64 -8.65
N LYS A 231 -17.70 4.58 -9.33
CA LYS A 231 -18.50 3.39 -9.66
C LYS A 231 -17.85 2.09 -9.25
N THR A 232 -16.65 1.84 -9.77
CA THR A 232 -15.88 0.62 -9.56
C THR A 232 -14.68 0.87 -8.67
N VAL A 233 -13.99 1.98 -8.87
CA VAL A 233 -12.81 2.39 -8.14
C VAL A 233 -13.13 3.60 -7.28
N PHE A 234 -12.77 3.51 -6.02
CA PHE A 234 -12.92 4.57 -5.03
C PHE A 234 -11.56 4.85 -4.42
N TYR A 235 -11.24 6.10 -4.16
CA TYR A 235 -9.99 6.51 -3.53
C TYR A 235 -10.23 7.13 -2.17
N LYS A 236 -9.34 6.81 -1.22
CA LYS A 236 -9.35 7.47 0.08
C LYS A 236 -7.93 7.64 0.62
N ASP A 237 -7.55 8.85 0.97
CA ASP A 237 -6.33 9.14 1.72
C ASP A 237 -6.65 9.31 3.21
N ILE A 238 -6.19 8.36 4.01
CA ILE A 238 -6.29 8.39 5.47
C ILE A 238 -4.98 8.81 6.13
N GLY A 239 -3.99 9.23 5.35
CA GLY A 239 -2.66 9.59 5.86
C GLY A 239 -2.66 10.73 6.88
N LYS A 240 -3.66 11.61 6.85
CA LYS A 240 -3.82 12.67 7.84
C LYS A 240 -4.18 12.16 9.23
N GLU A 241 -4.90 11.02 9.31
CA GLU A 241 -5.35 10.43 10.56
C GLU A 241 -4.19 9.87 11.40
N PHE A 242 -3.04 9.64 10.77
CA PHE A 242 -1.80 9.19 11.43
C PHE A 242 -0.92 10.34 11.91
N LYS A 243 -1.24 11.58 11.57
CA LYS A 243 -0.41 12.76 11.84
C LYS A 243 -0.92 13.53 13.05
N ASP A 244 0.00 14.21 13.74
CA ASP A 244 -0.35 15.18 14.76
C ASP A 244 -0.83 16.52 14.14
N GLN A 245 -1.23 17.46 15.00
CA GLN A 245 -1.71 18.78 14.58
C GLN A 245 -0.66 19.63 13.81
N ASN A 246 0.62 19.27 13.89
CA ASN A 246 1.72 19.93 13.18
C ASN A 246 2.10 19.17 11.90
N GLY A 247 1.35 18.13 11.53
CA GLY A 247 1.61 17.27 10.38
C GLY A 247 2.76 16.29 10.58
N GLY A 248 3.31 16.18 11.78
CA GLY A 248 4.33 15.21 12.15
C GLY A 248 3.76 13.81 12.31
N LEU A 249 4.62 12.80 12.31
CA LEU A 249 4.24 11.39 12.47
C LEU A 249 4.68 10.90 13.85
N PRO A 250 3.72 10.70 14.79
CA PRO A 250 4.04 10.24 16.14
C PRO A 250 4.51 8.78 16.16
N GLY A 251 5.56 8.49 16.92
CA GLY A 251 6.05 7.13 17.13
C GLY A 251 5.06 6.22 17.87
N GLU A 252 4.08 6.76 18.58
CA GLU A 252 2.99 5.97 19.16
C GLU A 252 2.05 5.40 18.09
N ILE A 253 1.97 6.01 16.91
CA ILE A 253 1.16 5.57 15.76
C ILE A 253 2.00 4.67 14.85
N MET A 254 3.24 5.08 14.54
CA MET A 254 4.20 4.31 13.74
C MET A 254 5.55 4.25 14.46
N PRO A 255 5.81 3.20 15.25
CA PRO A 255 6.99 3.12 16.12
C PRO A 255 8.33 3.21 15.42
N ASP A 256 8.43 2.68 14.21
CA ASP A 256 9.59 2.74 13.32
C ASP A 256 9.39 3.73 12.17
N TYR A 257 8.36 4.57 12.27
CA TYR A 257 7.95 5.57 11.28
C TYR A 257 7.63 4.99 9.89
N LEU A 258 7.24 3.72 9.87
CA LEU A 258 6.81 2.99 8.68
C LEU A 258 5.62 2.07 8.97
N HIS A 259 5.75 1.21 10.00
CA HIS A 259 4.75 0.21 10.35
C HIS A 259 3.84 0.73 11.47
N LEU A 260 2.56 0.40 11.37
CA LEU A 260 1.56 0.82 12.34
C LEU A 260 1.69 0.06 13.69
N SER A 261 1.48 0.77 14.77
CA SER A 261 1.19 0.18 16.09
C SER A 261 -0.26 -0.35 16.12
N ALA A 262 -0.64 -1.03 17.20
CA ALA A 262 -2.04 -1.43 17.42
C ALA A 262 -2.99 -0.23 17.35
N LYS A 263 -2.60 0.94 17.90
CA LYS A 263 -3.34 2.20 17.79
C LYS A 263 -3.47 2.67 16.34
N GLY A 264 -2.39 2.57 15.57
CA GLY A 264 -2.41 2.91 14.15
C GLY A 264 -3.33 2.00 13.33
N TYR A 265 -3.37 0.71 13.63
CA TYR A 265 -4.31 -0.22 12.99
C TYR A 265 -5.77 0.07 13.36
N ASP A 266 -6.06 0.44 14.61
CA ASP A 266 -7.40 0.84 15.01
C ASP A 266 -7.86 2.10 14.29
N ILE A 267 -6.99 3.11 14.15
CA ILE A 267 -7.25 4.30 13.34
C ILE A 267 -7.57 3.92 11.90
N TRP A 268 -6.77 3.05 11.27
CA TRP A 268 -7.01 2.59 9.90
C TRP A 268 -8.36 1.88 9.79
N GLY A 269 -8.65 0.93 10.67
CA GLY A 269 -9.91 0.19 10.68
C GLY A 269 -11.12 1.11 10.77
N ASN A 270 -11.11 2.04 11.73
CA ASN A 270 -12.17 3.04 11.90
C ASN A 270 -12.36 3.90 10.65
N ALA A 271 -11.26 4.30 10.01
CA ALA A 271 -11.30 5.19 8.86
C ALA A 271 -11.98 4.58 7.62
N ILE A 272 -11.90 3.25 7.42
CA ILE A 272 -12.37 2.61 6.18
C ILE A 272 -13.53 1.63 6.35
N LYS A 273 -13.92 1.27 7.58
CA LYS A 273 -14.98 0.29 7.84
C LYS A 273 -16.29 0.60 7.09
N ALA A 274 -16.74 1.84 7.18
CA ALA A 274 -17.98 2.27 6.52
C ALA A 274 -17.86 2.24 4.98
N ASP A 275 -16.68 2.52 4.44
CA ASP A 275 -16.45 2.42 2.99
C ASP A 275 -16.53 0.98 2.52
N ILE A 276 -15.88 0.04 3.22
CA ILE A 276 -15.96 -1.39 2.91
C ILE A 276 -17.39 -1.88 2.94
N GLU A 277 -18.15 -1.53 3.99
CA GLU A 277 -19.56 -1.91 4.11
C GLU A 277 -20.39 -1.40 2.91
N LYS A 278 -20.15 -0.15 2.49
CA LYS A 278 -20.78 0.44 1.29
C LYS A 278 -20.40 -0.33 0.03
N LEU A 279 -19.12 -0.65 -0.15
CA LEU A 279 -18.62 -1.34 -1.35
C LEU A 279 -19.19 -2.76 -1.47
N ILE A 280 -19.24 -3.51 -0.38
CA ILE A 280 -19.87 -4.84 -0.37
C ILE A 280 -21.33 -4.77 -0.78
N LYS A 281 -22.09 -3.81 -0.21
CA LYS A 281 -23.51 -3.59 -0.59
C LYS A 281 -23.70 -3.18 -2.05
N LEU A 282 -22.74 -2.48 -2.64
CA LEU A 282 -22.77 -2.15 -4.07
C LEU A 282 -22.51 -3.37 -4.94
N GLY A 283 -21.59 -4.27 -4.53
CA GLY A 283 -21.32 -5.53 -5.24
C GLY A 283 -22.46 -6.55 -5.15
N ASP A 284 -23.36 -6.44 -4.14
CA ASP A 284 -24.52 -7.32 -4.01
C ASP A 284 -25.71 -6.91 -4.91
N ARG A 285 -25.66 -5.76 -5.58
CA ARG A 285 -26.77 -5.22 -6.38
C ARG A 285 -26.65 -5.44 -7.89
N GLU A 286 -25.53 -5.92 -8.33
CA GLU A 286 -25.22 -6.26 -9.73
C GLU A 286 -25.26 -7.78 -9.94
#